data_270d3f897ecc06662b1eda5af8f5a40a
#
_entry.id   270d3f897ecc06662b1eda5af8f5a40a
#
_cell.length_a   1.000
_cell.length_b   1.000
_cell.length_c   1.000
_cell.angle_alpha   90.00
_cell.angle_beta   90.00
_cell.angle_gamma   90.00
#
_symmetry.space_group_name_H-M   'P 1'
#
loop_
_entity.id
_entity.type
_entity.pdbx_description
1 polymer ?
#
loop_
_entity_poly.entity_id
_entity_poly.type
_entity_poly.pdbx_seq_one_letter_code
_entity_poly.pdbx_strand_id
1 'polypeptide(L)'
;MKPTSTSLLLAAATVLACAGTAFAQQAPKPETLIKWRQSAFQVVAWNSGRIKANLDGEYNKDQVIKSADVIAAIAGSGLGSLFPAGTETGKGWHDTTVKADLFANPAKVAQRSADFAKEANELLRIASSGDAAAVKDQFGKLQKTCKSCHDDFRNAN
;
A
#
# COMPACT_ATOMS: atom_id res chain seq x y z
N MET A 1 -24.00 72.16 -38.27
CA MET A 1 -22.99 71.83 -39.28
C MET A 1 -22.08 70.75 -38.69
N LYS A 2 -21.93 69.63 -39.39
CA LYS A 2 -21.08 68.46 -39.21
C LYS A 2 -21.43 67.49 -38.10
N PRO A 3 -21.73 66.22 -38.45
CA PRO A 3 -21.90 65.12 -37.55
C PRO A 3 -20.52 64.45 -37.25
N THR A 4 -20.33 64.09 -36.02
CA THR A 4 -19.17 63.33 -35.58
C THR A 4 -19.46 61.82 -35.66
N SER A 5 -18.66 61.13 -36.48
CA SER A 5 -18.71 59.69 -36.63
C SER A 5 -18.25 58.98 -35.40
N THR A 6 -19.13 58.19 -34.81
CA THR A 6 -18.80 57.31 -33.71
C THR A 6 -18.39 55.93 -34.28
N SER A 7 -17.09 55.61 -34.23
CA SER A 7 -16.56 54.31 -34.63
C SER A 7 -16.88 53.29 -33.54
N LEU A 8 -17.76 52.32 -33.81
CA LEU A 8 -17.96 51.14 -33.00
C LEU A 8 -16.80 50.17 -33.25
N LEU A 9 -15.93 50.02 -32.25
CA LEU A 9 -14.96 48.94 -32.20
C LEU A 9 -15.63 47.68 -31.60
N LEU A 10 -15.96 46.72 -32.49
CA LEU A 10 -16.35 45.37 -32.05
C LEU A 10 -15.09 44.64 -31.57
N ALA A 11 -14.98 44.49 -30.25
CA ALA A 11 -14.01 43.56 -29.65
C ALA A 11 -14.60 42.14 -29.68
N ALA A 12 -14.15 41.32 -30.62
CA ALA A 12 -14.45 39.89 -30.66
C ALA A 12 -13.62 39.19 -29.57
N ALA A 13 -14.24 38.89 -28.44
CA ALA A 13 -13.64 38.04 -27.42
C ALA A 13 -13.70 36.56 -27.86
N THR A 14 -12.62 36.04 -28.39
CA THR A 14 -12.43 34.61 -28.66
C THR A 14 -12.18 33.90 -27.35
N VAL A 15 -13.23 33.30 -26.76
CA VAL A 15 -13.11 32.38 -25.63
C VAL A 15 -12.52 31.06 -26.17
N LEU A 16 -11.23 30.87 -25.99
CA LEU A 16 -10.58 29.57 -26.20
C LEU A 16 -11.07 28.62 -25.11
N ALA A 17 -12.06 27.80 -25.43
CA ALA A 17 -12.47 26.67 -24.59
C ALA A 17 -11.36 25.62 -24.63
N CYS A 18 -10.45 25.64 -23.65
CA CYS A 18 -9.56 24.53 -23.35
C CYS A 18 -10.42 23.35 -22.87
N ALA A 19 -10.93 22.55 -23.79
CA ALA A 19 -11.49 21.24 -23.49
C ALA A 19 -10.32 20.36 -23.03
N GLY A 20 -10.02 20.39 -21.73
CA GLY A 20 -9.13 19.44 -21.09
C GLY A 20 -9.73 18.06 -21.27
N THR A 21 -9.19 17.25 -22.17
CA THR A 21 -9.47 15.82 -22.23
C THR A 21 -8.96 15.22 -20.94
N ALA A 22 -9.83 15.09 -19.95
CA ALA A 22 -9.57 14.27 -18.79
C ALA A 22 -9.37 12.83 -19.32
N PHE A 23 -8.13 12.41 -19.47
CA PHE A 23 -7.82 11.00 -19.68
C PHE A 23 -8.28 10.28 -18.42
N ALA A 24 -9.48 9.70 -18.47
CA ALA A 24 -9.94 8.80 -17.43
C ALA A 24 -8.92 7.64 -17.40
N GLN A 25 -8.06 7.64 -16.38
CA GLN A 25 -7.08 6.58 -16.19
C GLN A 25 -7.86 5.29 -16.01
N GLN A 26 -7.76 4.39 -16.97
CA GLN A 26 -8.47 3.11 -16.93
C GLN A 26 -8.05 2.36 -15.67
N ALA A 27 -9.03 1.91 -14.88
CA ALA A 27 -8.75 1.14 -13.67
C ALA A 27 -7.91 -0.09 -13.99
N PRO A 28 -6.91 -0.43 -13.16
CA PRO A 28 -6.09 -1.60 -13.38
C PRO A 28 -6.93 -2.87 -13.45
N LYS A 29 -6.55 -3.81 -14.32
CA LYS A 29 -7.22 -5.12 -14.42
C LYS A 29 -7.06 -5.91 -13.11
N PRO A 30 -8.01 -6.79 -12.74
CA PRO A 30 -7.92 -7.62 -11.53
C PRO A 30 -6.59 -8.35 -11.38
N GLU A 31 -6.07 -8.95 -12.44
CA GLU A 31 -4.79 -9.69 -12.44
C GLU A 31 -3.60 -8.77 -12.11
N THR A 32 -3.66 -7.52 -12.52
CA THR A 32 -2.64 -6.51 -12.21
C THR A 32 -2.65 -6.17 -10.72
N LEU A 33 -3.84 -5.99 -10.13
CA LEU A 33 -4.00 -5.73 -8.71
C LEU A 33 -3.54 -6.93 -7.86
N ILE A 34 -3.90 -8.15 -8.28
CA ILE A 34 -3.43 -9.39 -7.65
C ILE A 34 -1.90 -9.46 -7.71
N LYS A 35 -1.30 -9.18 -8.86
CA LYS A 35 0.16 -9.16 -9.02
C LYS A 35 0.83 -8.13 -8.12
N TRP A 36 0.30 -6.92 -8.02
CA TRP A 36 0.86 -5.87 -7.18
C TRP A 36 0.80 -6.22 -5.70
N ARG A 37 -0.34 -6.75 -5.20
CA ARG A 37 -0.42 -7.17 -3.79
C ARG A 37 0.53 -8.32 -3.47
N GLN A 38 0.67 -9.30 -4.38
CA GLN A 38 1.63 -10.39 -4.22
C GLN A 38 3.07 -9.86 -4.18
N SER A 39 3.43 -8.91 -5.06
CA SER A 39 4.76 -8.28 -5.05
C SER A 39 5.02 -7.51 -3.77
N ALA A 40 4.06 -6.71 -3.29
CA ALA A 40 4.20 -5.96 -2.06
C ALA A 40 4.45 -6.89 -0.86
N PHE A 41 3.67 -7.97 -0.73
CA PHE A 41 3.86 -8.93 0.36
C PHE A 41 5.13 -9.77 0.22
N GLN A 42 5.63 -10.01 -1.00
CA GLN A 42 6.95 -10.64 -1.19
C GLN A 42 8.08 -9.75 -0.67
N VAL A 43 8.00 -8.44 -0.91
CA VAL A 43 8.98 -7.47 -0.38
C VAL A 43 8.92 -7.40 1.14
N VAL A 44 7.71 -7.41 1.73
CA VAL A 44 7.52 -7.49 3.19
C VAL A 44 8.13 -8.78 3.74
N ALA A 45 7.88 -9.92 3.12
CA ALA A 45 8.41 -11.22 3.55
C ALA A 45 9.94 -11.26 3.49
N TRP A 46 10.54 -10.74 2.40
CA TRP A 46 11.99 -10.65 2.26
C TRP A 46 12.63 -9.79 3.35
N ASN A 47 12.07 -8.60 3.65
CA ASN A 47 12.58 -7.74 4.70
C ASN A 47 12.37 -8.35 6.10
N SER A 48 11.25 -9.04 6.34
CA SER A 48 11.03 -9.79 7.57
C SER A 48 12.06 -10.91 7.76
N GLY A 49 12.39 -11.63 6.69
CA GLY A 49 13.46 -12.64 6.70
C GLY A 49 14.83 -12.05 7.05
N ARG A 50 15.14 -10.85 6.54
CA ARG A 50 16.39 -10.13 6.87
C ARG A 50 16.45 -9.72 8.35
N ILE A 51 15.34 -9.21 8.89
CA ILE A 51 15.27 -8.88 10.33
C ILE A 51 15.48 -10.15 11.15
N LYS A 52 14.78 -11.24 10.79
CA LYS A 52 14.93 -12.52 11.49
C LYS A 52 16.37 -13.03 11.47
N ALA A 53 17.04 -13.01 10.32
CA ALA A 53 18.43 -13.44 10.19
C ALA A 53 19.38 -12.62 11.07
N ASN A 54 19.15 -11.30 11.19
CA ASN A 54 19.91 -10.43 12.09
C ASN A 54 19.66 -10.74 13.58
N LEU A 55 18.45 -11.14 13.94
CA LEU A 55 18.09 -11.47 15.32
C LEU A 55 18.59 -12.86 15.74
N ASP A 56 18.77 -13.77 14.78
CA ASP A 56 19.26 -15.14 15.02
C ASP A 56 20.80 -15.25 14.90
N GLY A 57 21.46 -14.28 14.27
CA GLY A 57 22.89 -14.27 14.00
C GLY A 57 23.61 -13.00 14.50
N GLU A 58 24.51 -12.48 13.69
CA GLU A 58 25.19 -11.22 13.99
C GLU A 58 24.26 -10.03 13.73
N TYR A 59 23.97 -9.26 14.79
CA TYR A 59 23.03 -8.14 14.74
C TYR A 59 23.63 -6.92 14.07
N ASN A 60 23.13 -6.57 12.89
CA ASN A 60 23.46 -5.34 12.17
C ASN A 60 22.28 -4.35 12.25
N LYS A 61 22.40 -3.36 13.12
CA LYS A 61 21.35 -2.36 13.37
C LYS A 61 20.90 -1.65 12.10
N ASP A 62 21.83 -1.23 11.24
CA ASP A 62 21.49 -0.50 10.01
C ASP A 62 20.68 -1.34 9.02
N GLN A 63 20.99 -2.62 8.91
CA GLN A 63 20.19 -3.53 8.09
C GLN A 63 18.78 -3.71 8.65
N VAL A 64 18.64 -3.80 9.97
CA VAL A 64 17.34 -3.93 10.63
C VAL A 64 16.52 -2.67 10.45
N ILE A 65 17.10 -1.47 10.64
CA ILE A 65 16.41 -0.20 10.40
C ILE A 65 15.91 -0.12 8.95
N LYS A 66 16.77 -0.38 7.96
CA LYS A 66 16.38 -0.34 6.53
C LYS A 66 15.26 -1.32 6.22
N SER A 67 15.29 -2.51 6.80
CA SER A 67 14.24 -3.51 6.57
C SER A 67 12.92 -3.14 7.25
N ALA A 68 12.98 -2.58 8.47
CA ALA A 68 11.80 -2.10 9.18
C ALA A 68 11.16 -0.89 8.46
N ASP A 69 11.96 0.02 7.93
CA ASP A 69 11.50 1.18 7.15
C ASP A 69 10.71 0.75 5.91
N VAL A 70 11.24 -0.20 5.12
CA VAL A 70 10.53 -0.74 3.96
C VAL A 70 9.20 -1.39 4.37
N ILE A 71 9.17 -2.16 5.45
CA ILE A 71 7.93 -2.78 5.93
C ILE A 71 6.92 -1.71 6.36
N ALA A 72 7.35 -0.69 7.11
CA ALA A 72 6.49 0.41 7.55
C ALA A 72 5.94 1.22 6.36
N ALA A 73 6.79 1.54 5.38
CA ALA A 73 6.38 2.24 4.16
C ALA A 73 5.32 1.45 3.38
N ILE A 74 5.50 0.15 3.19
CA ILE A 74 4.53 -0.71 2.51
C ILE A 74 3.24 -0.81 3.33
N ALA A 75 3.31 -0.98 4.64
CA ALA A 75 2.14 -1.03 5.51
C ALA A 75 1.30 0.26 5.45
N GLY A 76 1.95 1.41 5.30
CA GLY A 76 1.31 2.73 5.15
C GLY A 76 0.88 3.10 3.73
N SER A 77 1.22 2.29 2.71
CA SER A 77 1.01 2.63 1.29
C SER A 77 -0.43 2.46 0.79
N GLY A 78 -1.37 2.05 1.62
CA GLY A 78 -2.75 1.82 1.20
C GLY A 78 -2.96 0.44 0.54
N LEU A 79 -2.27 -0.60 1.01
CA LEU A 79 -2.39 -1.98 0.50
C LEU A 79 -3.84 -2.47 0.35
N GLY A 80 -4.77 -1.97 1.17
CA GLY A 80 -6.19 -2.32 1.08
C GLY A 80 -6.81 -2.03 -0.29
N SER A 81 -6.32 -1.01 -0.99
CA SER A 81 -6.79 -0.66 -2.35
C SER A 81 -6.47 -1.73 -3.41
N LEU A 82 -5.59 -2.67 -3.10
CA LEU A 82 -5.24 -3.80 -3.97
C LEU A 82 -6.18 -5.01 -3.81
N PHE A 83 -7.25 -4.85 -3.01
CA PHE A 83 -8.26 -5.87 -2.75
C PHE A 83 -9.68 -5.37 -3.09
N PRO A 84 -9.93 -4.80 -4.27
CA PRO A 84 -11.30 -4.48 -4.66
C PRO A 84 -12.08 -5.77 -4.97
N ALA A 85 -13.40 -5.68 -4.92
CA ALA A 85 -14.28 -6.74 -5.41
C ALA A 85 -13.93 -7.12 -6.86
N GLY A 86 -14.02 -8.40 -7.19
CA GLY A 86 -13.57 -8.94 -8.48
C GLY A 86 -12.12 -9.41 -8.50
N THR A 87 -11.41 -9.38 -7.35
CA THR A 87 -10.06 -9.93 -7.19
C THR A 87 -10.00 -11.12 -6.22
N GLU A 88 -11.15 -11.73 -5.95
CA GLU A 88 -11.31 -12.93 -5.11
C GLU A 88 -10.65 -14.15 -5.73
N THR A 89 -10.69 -14.21 -7.05
CA THR A 89 -10.12 -15.29 -7.87
C THR A 89 -9.20 -14.69 -8.93
N GLY A 90 -8.44 -15.53 -9.60
CA GLY A 90 -7.56 -15.11 -10.67
C GLY A 90 -6.09 -15.25 -10.33
N LYS A 91 -5.23 -14.85 -11.26
CA LYS A 91 -3.80 -15.10 -11.23
C LYS A 91 -3.01 -13.80 -11.36
N GLY A 92 -2.08 -13.59 -10.41
CA GLY A 92 -1.00 -12.61 -10.53
C GLY A 92 0.28 -13.30 -10.99
N TRP A 93 1.28 -13.38 -10.11
CA TRP A 93 2.44 -14.27 -10.29
C TRP A 93 2.05 -15.75 -10.14
N HIS A 94 1.12 -16.02 -9.25
CA HIS A 94 0.47 -17.30 -8.99
C HIS A 94 -1.01 -17.05 -8.70
N ASP A 95 -1.81 -18.10 -8.60
CA ASP A 95 -3.21 -17.98 -8.24
C ASP A 95 -3.36 -17.30 -6.88
N THR A 96 -4.40 -16.48 -6.75
CA THR A 96 -4.68 -15.84 -5.45
C THR A 96 -5.19 -16.87 -4.45
N THR A 97 -4.73 -16.75 -3.21
CA THR A 97 -5.16 -17.60 -2.08
C THR A 97 -6.08 -16.84 -1.11
N VAL A 98 -6.56 -15.66 -1.49
CA VAL A 98 -7.45 -14.87 -0.64
C VAL A 98 -8.80 -15.58 -0.48
N LYS A 99 -9.33 -15.59 0.76
CA LYS A 99 -10.68 -16.10 1.03
C LYS A 99 -11.72 -15.04 0.63
N ALA A 100 -12.88 -15.48 0.12
CA ALA A 100 -14.00 -14.59 -0.20
C ALA A 100 -14.47 -13.76 1.00
N ASP A 101 -14.29 -14.28 2.22
CA ASP A 101 -14.61 -13.62 3.49
C ASP A 101 -13.90 -12.26 3.68
N LEU A 102 -12.74 -12.05 3.05
CA LEU A 102 -12.05 -10.76 3.08
C LEU A 102 -12.96 -9.65 2.53
N PHE A 103 -13.64 -9.90 1.43
CA PHE A 103 -14.48 -8.93 0.74
C PHE A 103 -15.82 -8.71 1.44
N ALA A 104 -16.27 -9.69 2.21
CA ALA A 104 -17.50 -9.62 3.01
C ALA A 104 -17.31 -8.92 4.37
N ASN A 105 -16.04 -8.73 4.82
CA ASN A 105 -15.74 -8.23 6.16
C ASN A 105 -14.83 -6.98 6.14
N PRO A 106 -15.22 -5.88 5.48
CA PRO A 106 -14.35 -4.71 5.30
C PRO A 106 -13.87 -4.08 6.62
N ALA A 107 -14.71 -4.07 7.65
CA ALA A 107 -14.34 -3.54 8.96
C ALA A 107 -13.21 -4.36 9.61
N LYS A 108 -13.28 -5.70 9.53
CA LYS A 108 -12.23 -6.58 10.06
C LYS A 108 -10.94 -6.46 9.25
N VAL A 109 -11.03 -6.31 7.94
CA VAL A 109 -9.88 -6.06 7.07
C VAL A 109 -9.20 -4.74 7.42
N ALA A 110 -9.98 -3.66 7.61
CA ALA A 110 -9.47 -2.36 8.04
C ALA A 110 -8.74 -2.46 9.39
N GLN A 111 -9.31 -3.19 10.36
CA GLN A 111 -8.67 -3.42 11.66
C GLN A 111 -7.33 -4.17 11.51
N ARG A 112 -7.29 -5.27 10.72
CA ARG A 112 -6.05 -6.03 10.49
C ARG A 112 -4.97 -5.18 9.80
N SER A 113 -5.37 -4.34 8.86
CA SER A 113 -4.46 -3.41 8.18
C SER A 113 -3.91 -2.35 9.14
N ALA A 114 -4.76 -1.80 10.01
CA ALA A 114 -4.34 -0.83 11.03
C ALA A 114 -3.38 -1.45 12.05
N ASP A 115 -3.66 -2.68 12.52
CA ASP A 115 -2.78 -3.41 13.43
C ASP A 115 -1.41 -3.65 12.80
N PHE A 116 -1.38 -4.08 11.53
CA PHE A 116 -0.13 -4.27 10.79
C PHE A 116 0.66 -2.96 10.66
N ALA A 117 0.02 -1.88 10.24
CA ALA A 117 0.66 -0.58 10.10
C ALA A 117 1.20 -0.05 11.44
N LYS A 118 0.43 -0.19 12.52
CA LYS A 118 0.85 0.19 13.88
C LYS A 118 2.11 -0.55 14.30
N GLU A 119 2.11 -1.87 14.22
CA GLU A 119 3.25 -2.68 14.68
C GLU A 119 4.48 -2.53 13.78
N ALA A 120 4.28 -2.25 12.46
CA ALA A 120 5.36 -1.96 11.54
C ALA A 120 6.05 -0.62 11.86
N ASN A 121 5.27 0.44 12.09
CA ASN A 121 5.82 1.74 12.49
C ASN A 121 6.53 1.68 13.85
N GLU A 122 5.97 0.95 14.80
CA GLU A 122 6.60 0.75 16.10
C GLU A 122 7.91 -0.04 15.99
N LEU A 123 7.97 -1.04 15.08
CA LEU A 123 9.21 -1.75 14.80
C LEU A 123 10.30 -0.82 14.26
N LEU A 124 9.96 0.05 13.33
CA LEU A 124 10.90 1.05 12.81
C LEU A 124 11.41 1.99 13.91
N ARG A 125 10.50 2.47 14.75
CA ARG A 125 10.84 3.34 15.89
C ARG A 125 11.80 2.65 16.86
N ILE A 126 11.51 1.39 17.23
CA ILE A 126 12.35 0.61 18.15
C ILE A 126 13.69 0.24 17.49
N ALA A 127 13.70 -0.16 16.22
CA ALA A 127 14.92 -0.46 15.50
C ALA A 127 15.88 0.74 15.46
N SER A 128 15.34 1.97 15.35
CA SER A 128 16.13 3.20 15.31
C SER A 128 16.78 3.54 16.68
N SER A 129 16.10 3.28 17.79
CA SER A 129 16.51 3.67 19.14
C SER A 129 16.92 2.53 20.07
N GLY A 130 16.39 1.32 19.81
CA GLY A 130 16.53 0.17 20.70
C GLY A 130 17.74 -0.73 20.42
N ASP A 131 17.83 -1.74 21.22
CA ASP A 131 18.76 -2.85 21.08
C ASP A 131 18.10 -4.08 20.41
N ALA A 132 18.88 -5.12 20.18
CA ALA A 132 18.42 -6.34 19.54
C ALA A 132 17.27 -7.05 20.31
N ALA A 133 17.27 -6.99 21.65
CA ALA A 133 16.24 -7.62 22.47
C ALA A 133 14.90 -6.90 22.29
N ALA A 134 14.89 -5.57 22.38
CA ALA A 134 13.70 -4.75 22.14
C ALA A 134 13.15 -4.93 20.71
N VAL A 135 14.05 -5.01 19.72
CA VAL A 135 13.65 -5.29 18.31
C VAL A 135 13.03 -6.68 18.20
N LYS A 136 13.58 -7.70 18.84
CA LYS A 136 13.05 -9.06 18.82
C LYS A 136 11.63 -9.14 19.38
N ASP A 137 11.39 -8.49 20.50
CA ASP A 137 10.07 -8.43 21.12
C ASP A 137 9.05 -7.75 20.22
N GLN A 138 9.42 -6.61 19.64
CA GLN A 138 8.52 -5.88 18.74
C GLN A 138 8.32 -6.61 17.40
N PHE A 139 9.34 -7.24 16.86
CA PHE A 139 9.23 -8.06 15.65
C PHE A 139 8.26 -9.24 15.87
N GLY A 140 8.27 -9.84 17.06
CA GLY A 140 7.28 -10.85 17.44
C GLY A 140 5.84 -10.34 17.43
N LYS A 141 5.59 -9.09 17.84
CA LYS A 141 4.27 -8.46 17.74
C LYS A 141 3.86 -8.22 16.29
N LEU A 142 4.77 -7.71 15.45
CA LEU A 142 4.53 -7.55 14.03
C LEU A 142 4.15 -8.89 13.37
N GLN A 143 4.89 -9.96 13.66
CA GLN A 143 4.62 -11.29 13.08
C GLN A 143 3.22 -11.82 13.45
N LYS A 144 2.73 -11.51 14.64
CA LYS A 144 1.35 -11.86 15.05
C LYS A 144 0.30 -11.18 14.19
N THR A 145 0.53 -9.95 13.72
CA THR A 145 -0.42 -9.28 12.82
C THR A 145 -0.50 -9.97 11.46
N CYS A 146 0.64 -10.40 10.92
CA CYS A 146 0.69 -11.18 9.69
C CYS A 146 -0.12 -12.48 9.82
N LYS A 147 0.15 -13.23 10.91
CA LYS A 147 -0.56 -14.49 11.19
C LYS A 147 -2.06 -14.27 11.33
N SER A 148 -2.49 -13.29 12.11
CA SER A 148 -3.91 -13.02 12.35
C SER A 148 -4.68 -12.71 11.06
N CYS A 149 -4.10 -11.90 10.16
CA CYS A 149 -4.72 -11.61 8.86
C CYS A 149 -4.76 -12.87 7.96
N HIS A 150 -3.68 -13.65 7.94
CA HIS A 150 -3.61 -14.87 7.14
C HIS A 150 -4.59 -15.94 7.65
N ASP A 151 -4.73 -16.14 8.96
CA ASP A 151 -5.67 -17.08 9.55
C ASP A 151 -7.13 -16.72 9.15
N ASP A 152 -7.44 -15.44 9.17
CA ASP A 152 -8.77 -14.95 8.81
C ASP A 152 -9.06 -15.06 7.30
N PHE A 153 -8.12 -14.64 6.45
CA PHE A 153 -8.40 -14.25 5.07
C PHE A 153 -7.54 -14.94 4.00
N ARG A 154 -6.68 -15.88 4.37
CA ARG A 154 -5.85 -16.63 3.42
C ARG A 154 -6.13 -18.13 3.51
N ASN A 155 -6.37 -18.78 2.37
CA ASN A 155 -6.41 -20.24 2.29
C ASN A 155 -5.01 -20.82 2.54
N ALA A 156 -4.96 -21.98 3.21
CA ALA A 156 -3.74 -22.77 3.28
C ALA A 156 -3.40 -23.27 1.86
N ASN A 157 -2.12 -23.24 1.52
CA ASN A 157 -1.62 -23.87 0.30
C ASN A 157 -1.43 -25.35 0.52
#